data_e2ae2cb7bcca4016b25064437428ddfe
#
_entry.id   e2ae2cb7bcca4016b25064437428ddfe
#
_cell.length_a   1.000
_cell.length_b   1.000
_cell.length_c   1.000
_cell.angle_alpha   90.00
_cell.angle_beta   90.00
_cell.angle_gamma   90.00
#
_symmetry.space_group_name_H-M   'P 1'
#
loop_
_entity.id
_entity.type
_entity.pdbx_description
1 polymer ?
#
loop_
_entity_poly.entity_id
_entity_poly.type
_entity_poly.pdbx_seq_one_letter_code
_entity_poly.pdbx_strand_id
1 'polypeptide(L)'
;MGFSLFCLPMQALLLRLSRRAPVRFAQFYWQGLAVILGLKIRRLGAPVAAARPALFIANHSTWLDIVALGAVLPGAFIAKSEIDGWPLVGLMARLGRTEFVSRGRATLHEEQKRLSARMAAGDDFILFPEGTTSDGNRVLPFHASFLTLAFGEAQPTVQPVAVVYDELDGLPVRRGDRTMISWHGDMPLAPHALALLKRHSLRATLWLGAPIAPGTVPDRKALGRVLEARIGGAAASLRQSRLPDDPCGAPEFS
;
A
#
# COMPACT_ATOMS: atom_id res chain seq x y z
N MET A 1 19.31 11.28 -2.15
CA MET A 1 18.84 12.68 -1.99
C MET A 1 18.76 13.44 -3.32
N GLY A 2 19.80 13.45 -4.18
CA GLY A 2 19.75 14.20 -5.46
C GLY A 2 18.55 13.87 -6.35
N PHE A 3 18.20 12.57 -6.49
CA PHE A 3 17.05 12.12 -7.29
C PHE A 3 15.72 12.72 -6.78
N SER A 4 15.47 12.69 -5.47
CA SER A 4 14.25 13.27 -4.89
C SER A 4 14.22 14.80 -5.10
N LEU A 5 15.32 15.49 -4.89
CA LEU A 5 15.40 16.95 -5.11
C LEU A 5 15.12 17.34 -6.55
N PHE A 6 15.53 16.51 -7.52
CA PHE A 6 15.20 16.72 -8.93
C PHE A 6 13.72 16.46 -9.24
N CYS A 7 13.12 15.41 -8.68
CA CYS A 7 11.74 15.03 -8.95
C CYS A 7 10.70 15.94 -8.27
N LEU A 8 11.03 16.56 -7.12
CA LEU A 8 10.12 17.41 -6.37
C LEU A 8 9.52 18.58 -7.17
N PRO A 9 10.30 19.45 -7.84
CA PRO A 9 9.76 20.58 -8.58
C PRO A 9 8.93 20.12 -9.79
N MET A 10 9.33 19.04 -10.46
CA MET A 10 8.57 18.48 -11.58
C MET A 10 7.19 17.98 -11.14
N GLN A 11 7.12 17.23 -10.03
CA GLN A 11 5.84 16.76 -9.49
C GLN A 11 4.94 17.92 -9.08
N ALA A 12 5.49 18.94 -8.43
CA ALA A 12 4.74 20.14 -8.06
C ALA A 12 4.16 20.87 -9.28
N LEU A 13 4.90 20.93 -10.38
CA LEU A 13 4.42 21.47 -11.63
C LEU A 13 3.30 20.63 -12.23
N LEU A 14 3.47 19.31 -12.30
CA LEU A 14 2.49 18.37 -12.86
C LEU A 14 1.17 18.39 -12.09
N LEU A 15 1.20 18.55 -10.77
CA LEU A 15 0.00 18.70 -9.93
C LEU A 15 -0.87 19.89 -10.31
N ARG A 16 -0.26 20.95 -10.92
CA ARG A 16 -0.99 22.14 -11.39
C ARG A 16 -1.54 21.98 -12.81
N LEU A 17 -0.91 21.12 -13.61
CA LEU A 17 -1.19 21.03 -15.06
C LEU A 17 -2.15 19.89 -15.44
N SER A 18 -2.20 18.81 -14.67
CA SER A 18 -2.96 17.60 -15.05
C SER A 18 -3.39 16.80 -13.84
N ARG A 19 -4.50 16.04 -13.96
CA ARG A 19 -4.92 15.06 -12.93
C ARG A 19 -4.20 13.73 -13.07
N ARG A 20 -3.87 13.28 -14.29
CA ARG A 20 -3.27 11.96 -14.57
C ARG A 20 -1.74 11.94 -14.57
N ALA A 21 -1.13 13.02 -15.07
CA ALA A 21 0.33 13.10 -15.14
C ALA A 21 1.03 12.96 -13.78
N PRO A 22 0.54 13.56 -12.68
CA PRO A 22 1.15 13.39 -11.36
C PRO A 22 1.15 11.95 -10.86
N VAL A 23 0.11 11.15 -11.19
CA VAL A 23 0.02 9.73 -10.78
C VAL A 23 1.11 8.92 -11.47
N ARG A 24 1.27 9.09 -12.78
CA ARG A 24 2.31 8.40 -13.57
C ARG A 24 3.72 8.82 -13.15
N PHE A 25 3.89 10.12 -12.87
CA PHE A 25 5.18 10.62 -12.38
C PHE A 25 5.50 10.13 -10.96
N ALA A 26 4.51 10.03 -10.08
CA ALA A 26 4.70 9.43 -8.76
C ALA A 26 5.13 7.96 -8.87
N GLN A 27 4.53 7.18 -9.78
CA GLN A 27 4.98 5.81 -10.05
C GLN A 27 6.43 5.76 -10.53
N PHE A 28 6.80 6.62 -11.48
CA PHE A 28 8.19 6.75 -11.95
C PHE A 28 9.14 7.09 -10.80
N TYR A 29 8.74 8.00 -9.92
CA TYR A 29 9.52 8.34 -8.73
C TYR A 29 9.72 7.14 -7.80
N TRP A 30 8.66 6.38 -7.50
CA TRP A 30 8.76 5.19 -6.66
C TRP A 30 9.58 4.08 -7.31
N GLN A 31 9.50 3.91 -8.63
CA GLN A 31 10.35 2.98 -9.39
C GLN A 31 11.83 3.37 -9.30
N GLY A 32 12.15 4.64 -9.51
CA GLY A 32 13.52 5.14 -9.36
C GLY A 32 14.04 4.97 -7.92
N LEU A 33 13.19 5.23 -6.93
CA LEU A 33 13.57 5.02 -5.53
C LEU A 33 13.79 3.55 -5.20
N ALA A 34 12.97 2.64 -5.75
CA ALA A 34 13.16 1.19 -5.60
C ALA A 34 14.53 0.75 -6.14
N VAL A 35 14.92 1.24 -7.33
CA VAL A 35 16.24 0.96 -7.91
C VAL A 35 17.38 1.48 -7.01
N ILE A 36 17.27 2.71 -6.52
CA ILE A 36 18.29 3.32 -5.64
C ILE A 36 18.44 2.54 -4.33
N LEU A 37 17.34 1.99 -3.81
CA LEU A 37 17.31 1.18 -2.57
C LEU A 37 17.70 -0.28 -2.79
N GLY A 38 18.00 -0.72 -4.02
CA GLY A 38 18.24 -2.14 -4.32
C GLY A 38 17.00 -3.02 -4.13
N LEU A 39 15.79 -2.42 -4.16
CA LEU A 39 14.53 -3.11 -3.99
C LEU A 39 14.05 -3.70 -5.32
N LYS A 40 14.13 -5.00 -5.46
CA LYS A 40 13.58 -5.75 -6.60
C LYS A 40 12.09 -6.00 -6.36
N ILE A 41 11.25 -5.72 -7.33
CA ILE A 41 9.80 -5.91 -7.21
C ILE A 41 9.35 -7.01 -8.15
N ARG A 42 8.75 -8.07 -7.58
CA ARG A 42 8.11 -9.16 -8.33
C ARG A 42 6.60 -9.05 -8.17
N ARG A 43 5.87 -9.12 -9.27
CA ARG A 43 4.40 -9.10 -9.27
C ARG A 43 3.87 -10.48 -9.65
N LEU A 44 2.85 -10.94 -8.89
CA LEU A 44 2.12 -12.20 -9.08
C LEU A 44 0.60 -11.96 -9.03
N GLY A 45 -0.17 -12.94 -9.48
CA GLY A 45 -1.63 -12.93 -9.41
C GLY A 45 -2.30 -12.14 -10.53
N ALA A 46 -3.44 -11.53 -10.22
CA ALA A 46 -4.28 -10.82 -11.18
C ALA A 46 -3.61 -9.54 -11.73
N PRO A 47 -4.03 -9.03 -12.89
CA PRO A 47 -3.64 -7.71 -13.34
C PRO A 47 -4.13 -6.62 -12.38
N VAL A 48 -3.50 -5.45 -12.43
CA VAL A 48 -4.01 -4.28 -11.70
C VAL A 48 -5.43 -3.97 -12.17
N ALA A 49 -6.36 -3.77 -11.25
CA ALA A 49 -7.75 -3.49 -11.56
C ALA A 49 -7.88 -2.39 -12.62
N ALA A 50 -8.61 -2.67 -13.68
CA ALA A 50 -8.85 -1.71 -14.76
C ALA A 50 -10.03 -0.79 -14.47
N ALA A 51 -11.06 -1.30 -13.76
CA ALA A 51 -12.22 -0.51 -13.35
C ALA A 51 -11.82 0.56 -12.33
N ARG A 52 -12.32 1.77 -12.51
CA ARG A 52 -12.02 2.95 -11.69
C ARG A 52 -13.31 3.55 -11.12
N PRO A 53 -13.25 4.13 -9.92
CA PRO A 53 -12.08 4.20 -9.03
C PRO A 53 -11.71 2.84 -8.44
N ALA A 54 -10.45 2.64 -8.09
CA ALA A 54 -9.97 1.44 -7.42
C ALA A 54 -9.47 1.74 -6.00
N LEU A 55 -9.76 0.83 -5.08
CA LEU A 55 -9.25 0.84 -3.71
C LEU A 55 -8.38 -0.39 -3.50
N PHE A 56 -7.07 -0.19 -3.46
CA PHE A 56 -6.10 -1.25 -3.20
C PHE A 56 -5.93 -1.44 -1.71
N ILE A 57 -6.18 -2.64 -1.22
CA ILE A 57 -6.06 -2.98 0.21
C ILE A 57 -4.85 -3.87 0.39
N ALA A 58 -3.88 -3.43 1.20
CA ALA A 58 -2.63 -4.14 1.41
C ALA A 58 -2.32 -4.38 2.89
N ASN A 59 -1.55 -5.43 3.19
CA ASN A 59 -0.90 -5.58 4.48
C ASN A 59 0.29 -4.62 4.61
N HIS A 60 0.72 -4.36 5.85
CA HIS A 60 1.76 -3.38 6.15
C HIS A 60 2.79 -3.91 7.15
N SER A 61 4.07 -3.86 6.79
CA SER A 61 5.15 -4.32 7.66
C SER A 61 6.34 -3.35 7.75
N THR A 62 6.51 -2.50 6.73
CA THR A 62 7.67 -1.59 6.70
C THR A 62 7.39 -0.38 5.81
N TRP A 63 8.15 0.70 6.01
CA TRP A 63 8.10 1.88 5.13
C TRP A 63 8.42 1.56 3.66
N LEU A 64 9.14 0.46 3.39
CA LEU A 64 9.43 0.00 2.03
C LEU A 64 8.16 -0.44 1.26
N ASP A 65 7.06 -0.79 1.97
CA ASP A 65 5.78 -1.13 1.32
C ASP A 65 5.26 0.05 0.49
N ILE A 66 5.49 1.28 0.95
CA ILE A 66 5.13 2.50 0.21
C ILE A 66 5.88 2.55 -1.13
N VAL A 67 7.18 2.25 -1.11
CA VAL A 67 8.00 2.25 -2.33
C VAL A 67 7.57 1.12 -3.26
N ALA A 68 7.38 -0.09 -2.74
CA ALA A 68 7.02 -1.27 -3.54
C ALA A 68 5.63 -1.12 -4.18
N LEU A 69 4.62 -0.72 -3.40
CA LEU A 69 3.25 -0.54 -3.88
C LEU A 69 3.15 0.67 -4.82
N GLY A 70 3.76 1.79 -4.46
CA GLY A 70 3.74 3.00 -5.28
C GLY A 70 4.43 2.82 -6.65
N ALA A 71 5.42 1.94 -6.74
CA ALA A 71 6.07 1.60 -8.01
C ALA A 71 5.16 0.80 -8.97
N VAL A 72 4.16 0.09 -8.44
CA VAL A 72 3.28 -0.82 -9.20
C VAL A 72 1.87 -0.27 -9.35
N LEU A 73 1.30 0.31 -8.30
CA LEU A 73 -0.11 0.70 -8.25
C LEU A 73 -0.29 2.19 -8.55
N PRO A 74 -1.30 2.56 -9.33
CA PRO A 74 -1.56 3.96 -9.71
C PRO A 74 -2.40 4.71 -8.66
N GLY A 75 -2.22 4.43 -7.37
CA GLY A 75 -3.02 4.99 -6.29
C GLY A 75 -2.25 5.95 -5.38
N ALA A 76 -2.99 6.86 -4.75
CA ALA A 76 -2.50 7.69 -3.66
C ALA A 76 -2.61 6.93 -2.33
N PHE A 77 -1.65 7.09 -1.44
CA PHE A 77 -1.72 6.46 -0.12
C PHE A 77 -2.67 7.23 0.81
N ILE A 78 -3.33 6.50 1.70
CA ILE A 78 -4.02 7.08 2.85
C ILE A 78 -3.12 6.84 4.07
N ALA A 79 -2.66 7.91 4.70
CA ALA A 79 -1.71 7.88 5.80
C ALA A 79 -2.21 8.68 7.00
N LYS A 80 -1.60 8.46 8.16
CA LYS A 80 -1.90 9.23 9.38
C LYS A 80 -1.36 10.65 9.26
N SER A 81 -2.10 11.62 9.81
CA SER A 81 -1.74 13.05 9.79
C SER A 81 -0.39 13.35 10.45
N GLU A 82 0.04 12.56 11.42
CA GLU A 82 1.33 12.74 12.11
C GLU A 82 2.51 12.61 11.15
N ILE A 83 2.38 11.82 10.08
CA ILE A 83 3.42 11.62 9.06
C ILE A 83 3.66 12.89 8.25
N ASP A 84 2.65 13.74 8.11
CA ASP A 84 2.75 15.01 7.38
C ASP A 84 3.81 15.96 7.98
N GLY A 85 3.99 15.91 9.29
CA GLY A 85 4.99 16.71 10.01
C GLY A 85 6.43 16.16 9.94
N TRP A 86 6.66 14.98 9.34
CA TRP A 86 8.00 14.41 9.30
C TRP A 86 8.84 15.04 8.18
N PRO A 87 10.04 15.56 8.48
CA PRO A 87 10.92 16.12 7.47
C PRO A 87 11.17 15.12 6.32
N LEU A 88 11.15 15.58 5.08
CA LEU A 88 11.31 14.80 3.85
C LEU A 88 10.19 13.78 3.61
N VAL A 89 9.81 12.95 4.59
CA VAL A 89 8.75 11.93 4.44
C VAL A 89 7.41 12.59 4.16
N GLY A 90 7.01 13.61 4.94
CA GLY A 90 5.79 14.37 4.71
C GLY A 90 5.80 15.08 3.34
N LEU A 91 6.94 15.67 2.95
CA LEU A 91 7.07 16.28 1.63
C LEU A 91 6.90 15.25 0.50
N MET A 92 7.57 14.09 0.61
CA MET A 92 7.45 13.01 -0.38
C MET A 92 6.02 12.46 -0.44
N ALA A 93 5.37 12.30 0.71
CA ALA A 93 3.99 11.85 0.80
C ALA A 93 3.03 12.84 0.12
N ARG A 94 3.16 14.15 0.35
CA ARG A 94 2.36 15.19 -0.34
C ARG A 94 2.55 15.15 -1.86
N LEU A 95 3.77 14.99 -2.32
CA LEU A 95 4.08 14.90 -3.75
C LEU A 95 3.57 13.58 -4.36
N GLY A 96 3.53 12.51 -3.58
CA GLY A 96 2.84 11.27 -3.93
C GLY A 96 1.32 11.36 -3.87
N ARG A 97 0.74 12.56 -3.63
CA ARG A 97 -0.70 12.81 -3.46
C ARG A 97 -1.33 12.07 -2.28
N THR A 98 -0.51 11.69 -1.28
CA THR A 98 -0.99 11.02 -0.07
C THR A 98 -2.05 11.87 0.62
N GLU A 99 -3.15 11.24 1.01
CA GLU A 99 -4.18 11.85 1.85
C GLU A 99 -3.87 11.57 3.31
N PHE A 100 -3.82 12.64 4.08
CA PHE A 100 -3.59 12.54 5.51
C PHE A 100 -4.93 12.55 6.24
N VAL A 101 -5.11 11.55 7.10
CA VAL A 101 -6.31 11.40 7.92
C VAL A 101 -5.95 11.46 9.41
N SER A 102 -6.73 12.21 10.16
CA SER A 102 -6.59 12.31 11.61
C SER A 102 -7.37 11.18 12.31
N ARG A 103 -7.03 10.89 13.56
CA ARG A 103 -7.78 9.93 14.38
C ARG A 103 -8.96 10.57 15.14
N GLY A 104 -9.17 11.88 14.96
CA GLY A 104 -10.22 12.64 15.65
C GLY A 104 -11.61 12.29 15.12
N ARG A 105 -12.55 11.93 16.02
CA ARG A 105 -13.94 11.67 15.62
C ARG A 105 -14.60 12.88 14.96
N ALA A 106 -14.18 14.09 15.35
CA ALA A 106 -14.76 15.35 14.83
C ALA A 106 -14.42 15.59 13.35
N THR A 107 -13.26 15.15 12.88
CA THR A 107 -12.79 15.36 11.49
C THR A 107 -13.06 14.18 10.58
N LEU A 108 -13.38 13.01 11.15
CA LEU A 108 -13.53 11.75 10.40
C LEU A 108 -14.55 11.85 9.27
N HIS A 109 -15.68 12.52 9.51
CA HIS A 109 -16.74 12.65 8.51
C HIS A 109 -16.30 13.53 7.32
N GLU A 110 -15.66 14.65 7.58
CA GLU A 110 -15.15 15.55 6.54
C GLU A 110 -14.03 14.91 5.73
N GLU A 111 -13.16 14.16 6.40
CA GLU A 111 -12.07 13.42 5.75
C GLU A 111 -12.63 12.31 4.84
N GLN A 112 -13.60 11.54 5.30
CA GLN A 112 -14.30 10.54 4.49
C GLN A 112 -15.00 11.17 3.28
N LYS A 113 -15.67 12.28 3.46
CA LYS A 113 -16.33 13.04 2.37
C LYS A 113 -15.31 13.51 1.34
N ARG A 114 -14.16 14.05 1.78
CA ARG A 114 -13.08 14.48 0.90
C ARG A 114 -12.49 13.31 0.09
N LEU A 115 -12.22 12.18 0.75
CA LEU A 115 -11.73 10.97 0.10
C LEU A 115 -12.74 10.42 -0.92
N SER A 116 -14.03 10.33 -0.54
CA SER A 116 -15.10 9.90 -1.44
C SER A 116 -15.23 10.81 -2.66
N ALA A 117 -15.15 12.12 -2.48
CA ALA A 117 -15.18 13.09 -3.59
C ALA A 117 -13.99 12.91 -4.54
N ARG A 118 -12.79 12.65 -4.01
CA ARG A 118 -11.62 12.35 -4.85
C ARG A 118 -11.78 11.04 -5.61
N MET A 119 -12.31 9.99 -4.97
CA MET A 119 -12.62 8.72 -5.65
C MET A 119 -13.64 8.90 -6.75
N ALA A 120 -14.73 9.64 -6.49
CA ALA A 120 -15.73 9.98 -7.50
C ALA A 120 -15.15 10.76 -8.68
N ALA A 121 -14.09 11.56 -8.45
CA ALA A 121 -13.34 12.25 -9.49
C ALA A 121 -12.33 11.35 -10.23
N GLY A 122 -12.26 10.04 -9.90
CA GLY A 122 -11.44 9.04 -10.57
C GLY A 122 -10.06 8.80 -9.93
N ASP A 123 -9.81 9.30 -8.73
CA ASP A 123 -8.58 8.96 -7.99
C ASP A 123 -8.66 7.55 -7.40
N ASP A 124 -7.57 6.81 -7.48
CA ASP A 124 -7.38 5.52 -6.83
C ASP A 124 -6.65 5.69 -5.51
N PHE A 125 -6.91 4.80 -4.55
CA PHE A 125 -6.24 4.83 -3.26
C PHE A 125 -5.61 3.49 -2.87
N ILE A 126 -4.54 3.57 -2.07
CA ILE A 126 -3.88 2.45 -1.42
C ILE A 126 -4.06 2.62 0.09
N LEU A 127 -4.59 1.60 0.75
CA LEU A 127 -4.95 1.63 2.15
C LEU A 127 -4.39 0.42 2.89
N PHE A 128 -3.88 0.64 4.09
CA PHE A 128 -3.43 -0.37 5.04
C PHE A 128 -4.44 -0.49 6.19
N PRO A 129 -5.38 -1.44 6.15
CA PRO A 129 -6.44 -1.53 7.15
C PRO A 129 -5.96 -2.05 8.52
N GLU A 130 -4.72 -2.54 8.62
CA GLU A 130 -4.06 -2.85 9.89
C GLU A 130 -3.86 -1.60 10.77
N GLY A 131 -3.82 -0.41 10.17
CA GLY A 131 -3.62 0.87 10.87
C GLY A 131 -2.26 1.03 11.56
N THR A 132 -1.40 0.03 11.46
CA THR A 132 -0.01 0.02 11.96
C THR A 132 0.81 -0.98 11.16
N THR A 133 2.12 -0.98 11.34
CA THR A 133 3.03 -1.95 10.75
C THR A 133 3.17 -3.20 11.63
N SER A 134 3.22 -4.38 11.01
CA SER A 134 3.46 -5.67 11.67
C SER A 134 4.96 -6.00 11.74
N ASP A 135 5.32 -7.05 12.49
CA ASP A 135 6.68 -7.61 12.53
C ASP A 135 7.08 -8.40 11.27
N GLY A 136 6.24 -8.40 10.23
CA GLY A 136 6.45 -9.12 8.98
C GLY A 136 6.16 -10.63 9.04
N ASN A 137 5.92 -11.20 10.22
CA ASN A 137 5.65 -12.62 10.39
C ASN A 137 4.16 -13.00 10.20
N ARG A 138 3.27 -12.04 10.35
CA ARG A 138 1.83 -12.22 10.15
C ARG A 138 1.20 -10.94 9.61
N VAL A 139 0.02 -11.06 9.03
CA VAL A 139 -0.88 -9.95 8.75
C VAL A 139 -1.68 -9.70 10.03
N LEU A 140 -1.80 -8.45 10.44
CA LEU A 140 -2.59 -8.07 11.60
C LEU A 140 -4.08 -8.00 11.25
N PRO A 141 -4.98 -8.06 12.25
CA PRO A 141 -6.41 -7.91 12.01
C PRO A 141 -6.76 -6.59 11.33
N PHE A 142 -7.72 -6.64 10.42
CA PHE A 142 -8.17 -5.47 9.68
C PHE A 142 -9.26 -4.68 10.42
N HIS A 143 -9.04 -3.41 10.57
CA HIS A 143 -10.06 -2.52 11.15
C HIS A 143 -11.13 -2.17 10.10
N ALA A 144 -12.33 -2.73 10.27
CA ALA A 144 -13.45 -2.51 9.34
C ALA A 144 -13.82 -1.02 9.15
N SER A 145 -13.48 -0.15 10.11
CA SER A 145 -13.70 1.30 10.00
C SER A 145 -12.92 1.95 8.86
N PHE A 146 -11.74 1.42 8.52
CA PHE A 146 -10.95 1.91 7.38
C PHE A 146 -11.54 1.51 6.04
N LEU A 147 -12.39 0.48 5.99
CA LEU A 147 -13.02 -0.01 4.77
C LEU A 147 -14.32 0.74 4.41
N THR A 148 -14.69 1.77 5.15
CA THR A 148 -15.91 2.57 4.90
C THR A 148 -15.92 3.17 3.50
N LEU A 149 -14.75 3.53 2.95
CA LEU A 149 -14.62 4.07 1.58
C LEU A 149 -15.10 3.12 0.50
N ALA A 150 -15.03 1.80 0.72
CA ALA A 150 -15.51 0.80 -0.23
C ALA A 150 -17.05 0.80 -0.38
N PHE A 151 -17.77 1.41 0.57
CA PHE A 151 -19.23 1.49 0.63
C PHE A 151 -19.75 2.91 0.46
N GLY A 152 -18.89 3.85 0.07
CA GLY A 152 -19.27 5.23 -0.23
C GLY A 152 -19.90 5.38 -1.61
N GLU A 153 -20.31 6.60 -1.95
CA GLU A 153 -20.97 6.93 -3.23
C GLU A 153 -20.12 6.58 -4.47
N ALA A 154 -18.81 6.62 -4.35
CA ALA A 154 -17.89 6.30 -5.45
C ALA A 154 -17.87 4.81 -5.84
N GLN A 155 -18.36 3.93 -4.99
CA GLN A 155 -18.42 2.46 -5.20
C GLN A 155 -17.17 1.89 -5.88
N PRO A 156 -15.98 1.97 -5.27
CA PRO A 156 -14.75 1.55 -5.92
C PRO A 156 -14.69 0.03 -6.11
N THR A 157 -13.98 -0.40 -7.13
CA THR A 157 -13.49 -1.77 -7.21
C THR A 157 -12.41 -1.97 -6.15
N VAL A 158 -12.54 -2.99 -5.30
CA VAL A 158 -11.58 -3.30 -4.24
C VAL A 158 -10.64 -4.39 -4.71
N GLN A 159 -9.32 -4.13 -4.68
CA GLN A 159 -8.33 -5.15 -5.03
C GLN A 159 -7.45 -5.49 -3.83
N PRO A 160 -7.44 -6.77 -3.37
CA PRO A 160 -6.54 -7.22 -2.32
C PRO A 160 -5.10 -7.34 -2.84
N VAL A 161 -4.14 -6.92 -2.02
CA VAL A 161 -2.71 -6.97 -2.35
C VAL A 161 -1.93 -7.51 -1.15
N ALA A 162 -1.17 -8.59 -1.34
CA ALA A 162 -0.23 -9.04 -0.32
C ALA A 162 1.19 -8.58 -0.67
N VAL A 163 1.88 -7.99 0.30
CA VAL A 163 3.29 -7.59 0.21
C VAL A 163 4.12 -8.48 1.10
N VAL A 164 5.10 -9.17 0.53
CA VAL A 164 6.02 -10.04 1.28
C VAL A 164 7.45 -9.82 0.79
N TYR A 165 8.37 -9.64 1.72
CA TYR A 165 9.81 -9.64 1.43
C TYR A 165 10.30 -11.07 1.51
N ASP A 166 10.67 -11.66 0.38
CA ASP A 166 10.94 -13.09 0.25
C ASP A 166 12.39 -13.42 -0.12
N GLU A 167 13.21 -12.42 -0.49
CA GLU A 167 14.64 -12.60 -0.74
C GLU A 167 15.45 -11.43 -0.20
N LEU A 168 16.54 -11.73 0.51
CA LEU A 168 17.50 -10.76 1.03
C LEU A 168 18.90 -11.19 0.62
N ASP A 169 19.64 -10.31 -0.07
CA ASP A 169 21.00 -10.57 -0.55
C ASP A 169 21.13 -11.88 -1.36
N GLY A 170 20.09 -12.21 -2.15
CA GLY A 170 20.02 -13.41 -2.98
C GLY A 170 19.58 -14.68 -2.25
N LEU A 171 19.30 -14.62 -0.95
CA LEU A 171 18.87 -15.76 -0.15
C LEU A 171 17.40 -15.62 0.29
N PRO A 172 16.67 -16.74 0.45
CA PRO A 172 15.31 -16.70 0.98
C PRO A 172 15.25 -16.10 2.38
N VAL A 173 14.31 -15.19 2.60
CA VAL A 173 14.11 -14.52 3.88
C VAL A 173 13.57 -15.50 4.92
N ARG A 174 14.28 -15.67 6.03
CA ARG A 174 13.88 -16.51 7.17
C ARG A 174 13.02 -15.72 8.15
N ARG A 175 12.43 -16.41 9.11
CA ARG A 175 11.56 -15.81 10.12
C ARG A 175 12.27 -14.68 10.92
N GLY A 176 13.52 -14.87 11.28
CA GLY A 176 14.32 -13.86 11.99
C GLY A 176 14.65 -12.64 11.15
N ASP A 177 14.88 -12.84 9.84
CA ASP A 177 15.20 -11.73 8.93
C ASP A 177 14.02 -10.80 8.73
N ARG A 178 12.77 -11.32 8.81
CA ARG A 178 11.55 -10.51 8.64
C ARG A 178 11.45 -9.40 9.66
N THR A 179 11.75 -9.67 10.92
CA THR A 179 11.74 -8.66 11.98
C THR A 179 12.78 -7.55 11.73
N MET A 180 13.91 -7.89 11.10
CA MET A 180 14.92 -6.89 10.71
C MET A 180 14.47 -6.05 9.52
N ILE A 181 13.73 -6.62 8.56
CA ILE A 181 13.20 -5.91 7.37
C ILE A 181 12.01 -5.04 7.78
N SER A 182 11.20 -5.50 8.73
CA SER A 182 10.01 -4.81 9.21
C SER A 182 10.37 -3.59 10.05
N TRP A 183 9.56 -2.54 9.90
CA TRP A 183 9.65 -1.35 10.72
C TRP A 183 8.38 -1.22 11.55
N HIS A 184 8.44 -1.57 12.82
CA HIS A 184 7.26 -1.69 13.68
C HIS A 184 7.54 -1.20 15.10
N GLY A 185 6.48 -0.95 15.86
CA GLY A 185 6.59 -0.41 17.21
C GLY A 185 7.25 0.98 17.23
N ASP A 186 8.12 1.21 18.21
CA ASP A 186 8.81 2.48 18.42
C ASP A 186 10.18 2.56 17.75
N MET A 187 10.42 1.73 16.73
CA MET A 187 11.70 1.75 16.01
C MET A 187 11.94 3.11 15.34
N PRO A 188 13.09 3.76 15.58
CA PRO A 188 13.43 5.00 14.89
C PRO A 188 13.73 4.71 13.41
N LEU A 189 13.08 5.48 12.50
CA LEU A 189 13.13 5.24 11.05
C LEU A 189 14.56 5.34 10.49
N ALA A 190 15.32 6.35 10.88
CA ALA A 190 16.63 6.61 10.26
C ALA A 190 17.65 5.49 10.51
N PRO A 191 17.87 4.99 11.73
CA PRO A 191 18.74 3.83 11.97
C PRO A 191 18.28 2.58 11.22
N HIS A 192 16.98 2.29 11.19
CA HIS A 192 16.42 1.15 10.47
C HIS A 192 16.68 1.26 8.96
N ALA A 193 16.40 2.43 8.36
CA ALA A 193 16.66 2.67 6.94
C ALA A 193 18.17 2.51 6.61
N LEU A 194 19.05 3.06 7.43
CA LEU A 194 20.50 2.91 7.25
C LEU A 194 20.96 1.45 7.35
N ALA A 195 20.36 0.65 8.22
CA ALA A 195 20.66 -0.79 8.31
C ALA A 195 20.25 -1.54 7.03
N LEU A 196 19.08 -1.22 6.47
CA LEU A 196 18.62 -1.82 5.21
C LEU A 196 19.45 -1.35 4.01
N LEU A 197 19.86 -0.09 3.95
CA LEU A 197 20.71 0.45 2.88
C LEU A 197 22.10 -0.21 2.79
N LYS A 198 22.55 -0.89 3.85
CA LYS A 198 23.80 -1.67 3.85
C LYS A 198 23.63 -3.04 3.18
N ARG A 199 22.41 -3.46 2.85
CA ARG A 199 22.14 -4.69 2.15
C ARG A 199 22.31 -4.51 0.65
N HIS A 200 22.73 -5.57 -0.04
CA HIS A 200 22.98 -5.51 -1.48
C HIS A 200 21.69 -5.55 -2.29
N SER A 201 20.72 -6.34 -1.85
CA SER A 201 19.41 -6.41 -2.51
C SER A 201 18.32 -6.96 -1.59
N LEU A 202 17.11 -6.48 -1.80
CA LEU A 202 15.90 -6.98 -1.15
C LEU A 202 14.84 -7.20 -2.23
N ARG A 203 14.12 -8.33 -2.19
CA ARG A 203 12.99 -8.54 -3.10
C ARG A 203 11.66 -8.46 -2.34
N ALA A 204 10.79 -7.57 -2.83
CA ALA A 204 9.39 -7.52 -2.47
C ALA A 204 8.56 -8.27 -3.52
N THR A 205 7.81 -9.27 -3.11
CA THR A 205 6.81 -9.93 -3.95
C THR A 205 5.43 -9.38 -3.61
N LEU A 206 4.78 -8.80 -4.62
CA LEU A 206 3.43 -8.28 -4.58
C LEU A 206 2.49 -9.29 -5.24
N TRP A 207 1.61 -9.90 -4.47
CA TRP A 207 0.51 -10.68 -5.01
C TRP A 207 -0.74 -9.81 -5.10
N LEU A 208 -1.32 -9.71 -6.28
CA LEU A 208 -2.57 -9.00 -6.53
C LEU A 208 -3.67 -10.04 -6.67
N GLY A 209 -4.61 -10.06 -5.74
CA GLY A 209 -5.78 -10.92 -5.85
C GLY A 209 -6.80 -10.41 -6.85
N ALA A 210 -7.74 -11.27 -7.22
CA ALA A 210 -8.84 -10.89 -8.11
C ALA A 210 -9.63 -9.70 -7.53
N PRO A 211 -9.92 -8.68 -8.34
CA PRO A 211 -10.70 -7.53 -7.92
C PRO A 211 -12.12 -7.93 -7.47
N ILE A 212 -12.60 -7.28 -6.43
CA ILE A 212 -13.95 -7.42 -5.87
C ILE A 212 -14.79 -6.27 -6.39
N ALA A 213 -15.85 -6.58 -7.14
CA ALA A 213 -16.76 -5.56 -7.67
C ALA A 213 -17.60 -4.91 -6.53
N PRO A 214 -18.03 -3.64 -6.70
CA PRO A 214 -18.97 -3.02 -5.78
C PRO A 214 -20.24 -3.85 -5.61
N GLY A 215 -20.81 -3.88 -4.40
CA GLY A 215 -22.04 -4.61 -4.11
C GLY A 215 -21.91 -6.14 -4.00
N THR A 216 -20.72 -6.71 -4.28
CA THR A 216 -20.49 -8.16 -4.15
C THR A 216 -20.51 -8.60 -2.69
N VAL A 217 -20.13 -7.74 -1.77
CA VAL A 217 -20.00 -8.03 -0.33
C VAL A 217 -21.00 -7.16 0.45
N PRO A 218 -21.76 -7.71 1.41
CA PRO A 218 -22.90 -7.01 2.02
C PRO A 218 -22.49 -5.82 2.90
N ASP A 219 -21.37 -5.90 3.60
CA ASP A 219 -20.93 -4.85 4.51
C ASP A 219 -19.40 -4.82 4.71
N ARG A 220 -18.93 -3.76 5.38
CA ARG A 220 -17.50 -3.54 5.65
C ARG A 220 -16.86 -4.59 6.56
N LYS A 221 -17.62 -5.27 7.42
CA LYS A 221 -17.10 -6.32 8.29
C LYS A 221 -16.88 -7.61 7.49
N ALA A 222 -17.83 -7.95 6.63
CA ALA A 222 -17.71 -9.07 5.70
C ALA A 222 -16.55 -8.83 4.73
N LEU A 223 -16.43 -7.63 4.15
CA LEU A 223 -15.31 -7.25 3.30
C LEU A 223 -13.96 -7.39 4.04
N GLY A 224 -13.89 -6.92 5.29
CA GLY A 224 -12.69 -7.05 6.13
C GLY A 224 -12.26 -8.50 6.29
N ARG A 225 -13.20 -9.41 6.62
CA ARG A 225 -12.90 -10.86 6.75
C ARG A 225 -12.40 -11.47 5.44
N VAL A 226 -13.04 -11.14 4.31
CA VAL A 226 -12.64 -11.65 2.98
C VAL A 226 -11.23 -11.17 2.62
N LEU A 227 -10.95 -9.88 2.80
CA LEU A 227 -9.65 -9.29 2.50
C LEU A 227 -8.55 -9.85 3.41
N GLU A 228 -8.82 -9.95 4.71
CA GLU A 228 -7.88 -10.50 5.70
C GLU A 228 -7.53 -11.95 5.38
N ALA A 229 -8.54 -12.77 5.04
CA ALA A 229 -8.32 -14.17 4.65
C ALA A 229 -7.50 -14.28 3.35
N ARG A 230 -7.84 -13.52 2.30
CA ARG A 230 -7.13 -13.57 1.01
C ARG A 230 -5.71 -13.05 1.14
N ILE A 231 -5.51 -11.88 1.74
CA ILE A 231 -4.19 -11.26 1.89
C ILE A 231 -3.33 -12.07 2.85
N GLY A 232 -3.92 -12.53 3.98
CA GLY A 232 -3.24 -13.35 4.97
C GLY A 232 -2.80 -14.69 4.40
N GLY A 233 -3.67 -15.38 3.65
CA GLY A 233 -3.39 -16.65 2.98
C GLY A 233 -2.29 -16.50 1.92
N ALA A 234 -2.39 -15.48 1.05
CA ALA A 234 -1.36 -15.20 0.05
C ALA A 234 -0.01 -14.88 0.70
N ALA A 235 -0.01 -14.03 1.73
CA ALA A 235 1.22 -13.68 2.45
C ALA A 235 1.83 -14.91 3.16
N ALA A 236 1.02 -15.81 3.70
CA ALA A 236 1.49 -17.04 4.33
C ALA A 236 2.13 -17.99 3.32
N SER A 237 1.52 -18.17 2.13
CA SER A 237 2.07 -18.98 1.04
C SER A 237 3.40 -18.43 0.56
N LEU A 238 3.48 -17.12 0.28
CA LEU A 238 4.71 -16.46 -0.17
C LEU A 238 5.85 -16.55 0.85
N ARG A 239 5.55 -16.42 2.16
CA ARG A 239 6.54 -16.61 3.22
C ARG A 239 7.11 -18.02 3.29
N GLN A 240 6.41 -19.00 2.72
CA GLN A 240 6.80 -20.40 2.63
C GLN A 240 7.36 -20.73 1.23
N SER A 241 7.65 -19.73 0.41
CA SER A 241 8.12 -19.87 -0.96
C SER A 241 7.16 -20.69 -1.86
N ARG A 242 5.86 -20.66 -1.53
CA ARG A 242 4.79 -21.26 -2.34
C ARG A 242 4.03 -20.17 -3.10
N LEU A 243 3.53 -20.52 -4.27
CA LEU A 243 2.60 -19.63 -4.99
C LEU A 243 1.27 -19.60 -4.22
N PRO A 244 0.68 -18.41 -4.04
CA PRO A 244 -0.65 -18.32 -3.46
C PRO A 244 -1.68 -18.96 -4.40
N ASP A 245 -2.61 -19.72 -3.82
CA ASP A 245 -3.81 -20.10 -4.53
C ASP A 245 -4.63 -18.83 -4.77
N ASP A 246 -5.00 -18.58 -6.02
CA ASP A 246 -5.92 -17.50 -6.37
C ASP A 246 -7.31 -18.11 -6.59
N PRO A 247 -8.18 -18.15 -5.58
CA PRO A 247 -9.56 -18.52 -5.81
C PRO A 247 -10.19 -17.42 -6.67
N CYS A 248 -10.16 -17.62 -7.97
CA CYS A 248 -10.81 -16.75 -8.97
C CYS A 248 -12.36 -16.84 -8.90
N GLY A 249 -12.90 -17.21 -7.75
CA GLY A 249 -14.32 -17.31 -7.45
C GLY A 249 -14.81 -16.17 -6.58
N ALA A 250 -16.07 -15.75 -6.79
CA ALA A 250 -16.78 -14.91 -5.84
C ALA A 250 -16.74 -15.59 -4.45
N PRO A 251 -16.58 -14.82 -3.34
CA PRO A 251 -16.62 -15.40 -2.01
C PRO A 251 -17.98 -16.09 -1.80
N GLU A 252 -17.97 -17.39 -1.53
CA GLU A 252 -19.17 -18.09 -1.07
C GLU A 252 -19.46 -17.60 0.34
N PHE A 253 -20.55 -16.85 0.49
CA PHE A 253 -21.08 -16.47 1.80
C PHE A 253 -22.03 -17.58 2.25
N SER A 254 -21.59 -18.43 3.18
CA SER A 254 -22.43 -19.33 3.97
C SER A 254 -22.91 -18.66 5.23
#